data_6c38fe88d4e4be693df5b7e4394d9bcb
#
_entry.id   6c38fe88d4e4be693df5b7e4394d9bcb
#
_cell.length_a   1.000
_cell.length_b   1.000
_cell.length_c   1.000
_cell.angle_alpha   90.00
_cell.angle_beta   90.00
_cell.angle_gamma   90.00
#
_symmetry.space_group_name_H-M   'P 1'
#
loop_
_entity.id
_entity.type
_entity.pdbx_description
1 polymer ?
#
loop_
_entity_poly.entity_id
_entity_poly.type
_entity_poly.pdbx_seq_one_letter_code
_entity_poly.pdbx_strand_id
1 'polypeptide(L)'
;DSGVKEIAKNGEDTSEGFIFPSYVEDIMGPMLFDYGYGPFRWVCLSGKPEDLHKTDLAAMSVIDPNRRGQDKDNYIWIRDAEKNKLVVGTQARILYQDALGRRDIALKFNEMVRNGEIGPVMMGRDHHDTGGTDSPFRETANIKDGSNIMADMATQCFAGNAARGMSLVALHNGGGVGIGKAINGGFGMVLDGSERVDEILKIAMPWDAMVGVARRSWARNENSISTSIEYNKEFLGIIQAEESLIASLVIFFEVNVIYFPCIVISEILRKGILPL
;
A
#
# COMPACT_ATOMS: atom_id res chain seq x y z
N ASP A 1 -0.77 -19.08 3.44
CA ASP A 1 0.54 -19.53 3.94
C ASP A 1 0.46 -20.24 5.28
N SER A 2 -0.19 -19.69 6.29
CA SER A 2 -0.26 -20.30 7.61
C SER A 2 -0.90 -21.70 7.64
N GLY A 3 -1.85 -21.96 6.76
CA GLY A 3 -2.43 -23.29 6.61
C GLY A 3 -1.59 -24.26 5.77
N VAL A 4 -0.85 -23.71 4.82
CA VAL A 4 0.06 -24.49 3.95
C VAL A 4 1.35 -24.87 4.67
N LYS A 5 1.71 -24.14 5.71
CA LYS A 5 2.89 -24.36 6.52
C LYS A 5 2.98 -25.78 7.10
N GLU A 6 1.92 -26.24 7.70
CA GLU A 6 1.84 -27.59 8.28
C GLU A 6 1.75 -28.68 7.22
N ILE A 7 1.05 -28.41 6.12
CA ILE A 7 0.85 -29.37 5.03
C ILE A 7 2.14 -29.54 4.22
N ALA A 8 2.87 -28.46 3.95
CA ALA A 8 4.06 -28.50 3.10
C ALA A 8 5.23 -29.31 3.67
N LYS A 9 5.22 -29.58 4.98
CA LYS A 9 6.21 -30.43 5.65
C LYS A 9 5.62 -31.72 6.23
N ASN A 10 4.42 -32.10 5.84
CA ASN A 10 3.76 -33.33 6.32
C ASN A 10 3.75 -33.47 7.86
N GLY A 11 3.57 -32.34 8.58
CA GLY A 11 3.59 -32.32 10.05
C GLY A 11 4.98 -32.31 10.69
N GLU A 12 6.06 -32.27 9.90
CA GLU A 12 7.41 -32.07 10.43
C GLU A 12 7.65 -30.68 10.97
N ASP A 13 8.72 -30.52 11.73
CA ASP A 13 9.14 -29.23 12.28
C ASP A 13 9.37 -28.19 11.15
N THR A 14 8.67 -27.08 11.24
CA THR A 14 8.77 -25.98 10.28
C THR A 14 9.66 -24.83 10.76
N SER A 15 10.36 -24.97 11.89
CA SER A 15 11.26 -23.95 12.43
C SER A 15 12.38 -23.57 11.47
N GLU A 16 12.83 -24.49 10.65
CA GLU A 16 13.89 -24.29 9.65
C GLU A 16 13.38 -23.86 8.26
N GLY A 17 12.10 -23.47 8.15
CA GLY A 17 11.51 -23.00 6.91
C GLY A 17 10.58 -24.00 6.24
N PHE A 18 10.19 -23.69 5.02
CA PHE A 18 9.27 -24.48 4.21
C PHE A 18 9.98 -25.29 3.13
N ILE A 19 9.32 -26.35 2.63
CA ILE A 19 9.76 -27.07 1.43
C ILE A 19 9.73 -26.14 0.20
N PHE A 20 8.74 -25.24 0.15
CA PHE A 20 8.60 -24.23 -0.90
C PHE A 20 8.77 -22.83 -0.32
N PRO A 21 9.23 -21.85 -1.12
CA PRO A 21 9.24 -20.45 -0.71
C PRO A 21 7.85 -19.99 -0.26
N SER A 22 7.79 -19.25 0.84
CA SER A 22 6.54 -18.61 1.27
C SER A 22 6.17 -17.50 0.29
N TYR A 23 4.94 -17.54 -0.22
CA TYR A 23 4.44 -16.50 -1.11
C TYR A 23 4.53 -15.11 -0.50
N VAL A 24 4.28 -14.97 0.78
CA VAL A 24 4.29 -13.67 1.48
C VAL A 24 5.67 -13.34 2.04
N GLU A 25 6.30 -14.25 2.78
CA GLU A 25 7.58 -13.98 3.46
C GLU A 25 8.74 -13.84 2.49
N ASP A 26 8.82 -14.73 1.49
CA ASP A 26 9.98 -14.83 0.60
C ASP A 26 9.78 -14.11 -0.73
N ILE A 27 8.53 -13.86 -1.14
CA ILE A 27 8.22 -13.26 -2.45
C ILE A 27 7.58 -11.88 -2.28
N MET A 28 6.34 -11.80 -1.79
CA MET A 28 5.61 -10.54 -1.76
C MET A 28 6.25 -9.50 -0.83
N GLY A 29 6.71 -9.93 0.35
CA GLY A 29 7.34 -9.03 1.31
C GLY A 29 8.55 -8.31 0.73
N PRO A 30 9.65 -9.03 0.43
CA PRO A 30 10.90 -8.42 -0.01
C PRO A 30 10.85 -7.87 -1.44
N MET A 31 9.99 -8.39 -2.32
CA MET A 31 9.94 -7.96 -3.72
C MET A 31 8.92 -6.87 -4.01
N LEU A 32 7.87 -6.75 -3.21
CA LEU A 32 6.76 -5.82 -3.43
C LEU A 32 6.46 -4.94 -2.22
N PHE A 33 6.12 -5.52 -1.07
CA PHE A 33 5.62 -4.75 0.07
C PHE A 33 6.67 -3.83 0.68
N ASP A 34 7.93 -4.24 0.70
CA ASP A 34 9.03 -3.40 1.17
C ASP A 34 9.23 -2.14 0.31
N TYR A 35 8.79 -2.19 -0.95
CA TYR A 35 8.81 -1.06 -1.87
C TYR A 35 7.48 -0.31 -1.96
N GLY A 36 6.51 -0.66 -1.13
CA GLY A 36 5.20 -0.04 -1.13
C GLY A 36 4.26 -0.52 -2.22
N TYR A 37 4.65 -1.52 -3.01
CA TYR A 37 3.78 -2.12 -4.02
C TYR A 37 2.75 -3.04 -3.38
N GLY A 38 1.56 -3.05 -3.95
CA GLY A 38 0.48 -3.93 -3.56
C GLY A 38 -0.74 -3.74 -4.45
N PRO A 39 -1.75 -4.60 -4.31
CA PRO A 39 -2.93 -4.62 -5.16
C PRO A 39 -3.73 -3.33 -5.01
N PHE A 40 -3.79 -2.60 -6.10
CA PHE A 40 -4.54 -1.38 -6.30
C PHE A 40 -5.55 -1.60 -7.43
N ARG A 41 -6.81 -1.30 -7.20
CA ARG A 41 -7.88 -1.60 -8.15
C ARG A 41 -8.80 -0.41 -8.37
N TRP A 42 -9.44 -0.40 -9.54
CA TRP A 42 -10.49 0.56 -9.86
C TRP A 42 -11.64 -0.08 -10.63
N VAL A 43 -12.80 0.54 -10.52
CA VAL A 43 -14.04 0.16 -11.19
C VAL A 43 -14.62 1.40 -11.85
N CYS A 44 -14.88 1.34 -13.16
CA CYS A 44 -15.61 2.39 -13.86
C CYS A 44 -17.11 2.25 -13.55
N LEU A 45 -17.65 3.19 -12.76
CA LEU A 45 -19.03 3.13 -12.27
C LEU A 45 -20.06 3.32 -13.38
N SER A 46 -19.67 3.85 -14.54
CA SER A 46 -20.51 3.91 -15.73
C SER A 46 -20.88 2.54 -16.29
N GLY A 47 -20.08 1.50 -15.98
CA GLY A 47 -20.19 0.17 -16.57
C GLY A 47 -19.83 0.09 -18.04
N LYS A 48 -19.31 1.17 -18.64
CA LYS A 48 -18.97 1.26 -20.07
C LYS A 48 -17.57 0.71 -20.35
N PRO A 49 -17.41 -0.21 -21.32
CA PRO A 49 -16.09 -0.70 -21.74
C PRO A 49 -15.16 0.42 -22.23
N GLU A 50 -15.72 1.46 -22.85
CA GLU A 50 -14.96 2.61 -23.37
C GLU A 50 -14.28 3.38 -22.23
N ASP A 51 -14.94 3.52 -21.08
CA ASP A 51 -14.36 4.18 -19.92
C ASP A 51 -13.21 3.35 -19.33
N LEU A 52 -13.36 2.02 -19.30
CA LEU A 52 -12.29 1.13 -18.86
C LEU A 52 -11.08 1.23 -19.81
N HIS A 53 -11.29 1.22 -21.11
CA HIS A 53 -10.22 1.40 -22.08
C HIS A 53 -9.49 2.74 -21.90
N LYS A 54 -10.21 3.84 -21.68
CA LYS A 54 -9.62 5.15 -21.40
C LYS A 54 -8.81 5.15 -20.11
N THR A 55 -9.29 4.50 -19.05
CA THR A 55 -8.54 4.39 -17.80
C THR A 55 -7.29 3.52 -17.94
N ASP A 56 -7.31 2.46 -18.77
CA ASP A 56 -6.13 1.67 -19.12
C ASP A 56 -5.05 2.54 -19.78
N LEU A 57 -5.43 3.34 -20.78
CA LEU A 57 -4.51 4.26 -21.46
C LEU A 57 -3.94 5.31 -20.50
N ALA A 58 -4.78 5.87 -19.64
CA ALA A 58 -4.36 6.84 -18.64
C ALA A 58 -3.37 6.24 -17.63
N ALA A 59 -3.64 5.03 -17.12
CA ALA A 59 -2.72 4.33 -16.23
C ALA A 59 -1.37 4.06 -16.91
N MET A 60 -1.37 3.60 -18.17
CA MET A 60 -0.14 3.40 -18.96
C MET A 60 0.65 4.69 -19.15
N SER A 61 0.00 5.84 -19.25
CA SER A 61 0.67 7.14 -19.42
C SER A 61 1.40 7.60 -18.14
N VAL A 62 1.00 7.09 -16.98
CA VAL A 62 1.60 7.40 -15.67
C VAL A 62 2.72 6.43 -15.33
N ILE A 63 2.57 5.16 -15.68
CA ILE A 63 3.53 4.10 -15.34
C ILE A 63 4.81 4.23 -16.19
N ASP A 64 5.97 4.42 -15.55
CA ASP A 64 7.26 4.28 -16.20
C ASP A 64 7.73 2.81 -16.16
N PRO A 65 7.67 2.08 -17.29
CA PRO A 65 8.03 0.67 -17.33
C PRO A 65 9.53 0.40 -17.12
N ASN A 66 10.36 1.45 -17.08
CA ASN A 66 11.80 1.34 -16.90
C ASN A 66 12.24 1.57 -15.46
N ARG A 67 11.37 2.06 -14.59
CA ARG A 67 11.71 2.40 -13.21
C ARG A 67 12.01 1.16 -12.36
N ARG A 68 11.10 0.18 -12.36
CA ARG A 68 11.24 -1.10 -11.63
C ARG A 68 10.61 -2.24 -12.43
N GLY A 69 11.01 -3.48 -12.11
CA GLY A 69 10.45 -4.67 -12.75
C GLY A 69 8.93 -4.75 -12.63
N GLN A 70 8.38 -4.43 -11.44
CA GLN A 70 6.94 -4.42 -11.21
C GLN A 70 6.20 -3.37 -12.07
N ASP A 71 6.79 -2.22 -12.32
CA ASP A 71 6.20 -1.21 -13.21
C ASP A 71 6.14 -1.70 -14.66
N LYS A 72 7.18 -2.41 -15.09
CA LYS A 72 7.18 -3.07 -16.41
C LYS A 72 6.08 -4.12 -16.51
N ASP A 73 5.92 -4.94 -15.48
CA ASP A 73 4.88 -5.96 -15.44
C ASP A 73 3.48 -5.33 -15.42
N ASN A 74 3.27 -4.27 -14.65
CA ASN A 74 2.04 -3.50 -14.64
C ASN A 74 1.71 -2.94 -16.03
N TYR A 75 2.70 -2.36 -16.71
CA TYR A 75 2.53 -1.82 -18.06
C TYR A 75 2.10 -2.91 -19.06
N ILE A 76 2.78 -4.05 -19.05
CA ILE A 76 2.45 -5.20 -19.91
C ILE A 76 1.06 -5.75 -19.57
N TRP A 77 0.74 -5.87 -18.31
CA TRP A 77 -0.54 -6.35 -17.82
C TRP A 77 -1.71 -5.51 -18.34
N ILE A 78 -1.63 -4.18 -18.21
CA ILE A 78 -2.66 -3.26 -18.70
C ILE A 78 -2.72 -3.25 -20.22
N ARG A 79 -1.57 -3.16 -20.90
CA ARG A 79 -1.49 -3.17 -22.37
C ARG A 79 -2.22 -4.37 -22.98
N ASP A 80 -2.03 -5.53 -22.40
CA ASP A 80 -2.55 -6.79 -22.92
C ASP A 80 -3.89 -7.21 -22.28
N ALA A 81 -4.45 -6.40 -21.35
CA ALA A 81 -5.64 -6.72 -20.58
C ALA A 81 -6.87 -6.97 -21.45
N GLU A 82 -7.13 -6.12 -22.43
CA GLU A 82 -8.26 -6.26 -23.35
C GLU A 82 -8.12 -7.53 -24.22
N LYS A 83 -6.94 -7.73 -24.79
CA LYS A 83 -6.61 -8.91 -25.59
C LYS A 83 -6.78 -10.19 -24.81
N ASN A 84 -6.42 -10.18 -23.53
CA ASN A 84 -6.54 -11.34 -22.63
C ASN A 84 -7.90 -11.44 -21.94
N LYS A 85 -8.87 -10.56 -22.30
CA LYS A 85 -10.23 -10.56 -21.77
C LYS A 85 -10.26 -10.52 -20.22
N LEU A 86 -9.42 -9.68 -19.62
CA LEU A 86 -9.27 -9.56 -18.15
C LEU A 86 -10.42 -8.77 -17.50
N VAL A 87 -11.63 -8.88 -18.01
CA VAL A 87 -12.84 -8.33 -17.42
C VAL A 87 -13.79 -9.45 -17.09
N VAL A 88 -14.18 -9.54 -15.84
CA VAL A 88 -15.15 -10.54 -15.37
C VAL A 88 -16.26 -9.83 -14.59
N GLY A 89 -17.41 -9.72 -15.19
CA GLY A 89 -18.63 -9.23 -14.57
C GLY A 89 -18.75 -7.71 -14.40
N THR A 90 -17.66 -6.95 -14.42
CA THR A 90 -17.67 -5.47 -14.30
C THR A 90 -16.45 -4.85 -14.98
N GLN A 91 -16.56 -3.54 -15.28
CA GLN A 91 -15.46 -2.76 -15.90
C GLN A 91 -14.43 -2.37 -14.84
N ALA A 92 -13.52 -3.28 -14.52
CA ALA A 92 -12.54 -3.15 -13.45
C ALA A 92 -11.13 -3.58 -13.86
N ARG A 93 -10.13 -3.03 -13.18
CA ARG A 93 -8.72 -3.42 -13.28
C ARG A 93 -8.10 -3.53 -11.90
N ILE A 94 -6.99 -4.27 -11.86
CA ILE A 94 -6.09 -4.38 -10.72
C ILE A 94 -4.65 -4.27 -11.20
N LEU A 95 -3.84 -3.54 -10.46
CA LEU A 95 -2.39 -3.44 -10.61
C LEU A 95 -1.71 -3.61 -9.26
N TYR A 96 -0.45 -4.00 -9.28
CA TYR A 96 0.41 -3.94 -8.09
C TYR A 96 1.25 -2.66 -8.17
N GLN A 97 0.74 -1.57 -7.62
CA GLN A 97 1.31 -0.24 -7.75
C GLN A 97 1.77 0.30 -6.39
N ASP A 98 2.84 1.11 -6.41
CA ASP A 98 3.39 1.78 -5.23
C ASP A 98 2.63 3.05 -4.85
N ALA A 99 3.07 3.69 -3.78
CA ALA A 99 2.43 4.86 -3.19
C ALA A 99 2.20 6.01 -4.20
N LEU A 100 3.24 6.32 -4.98
CA LEU A 100 3.22 7.44 -5.92
C LEU A 100 2.44 7.12 -7.18
N GLY A 101 2.66 5.94 -7.73
CA GLY A 101 1.92 5.48 -8.89
C GLY A 101 0.42 5.43 -8.62
N ARG A 102 -0.01 4.99 -7.43
CA ARG A 102 -1.42 5.02 -7.01
C ARG A 102 -1.97 6.45 -6.99
N ARG A 103 -1.24 7.38 -6.38
CA ARG A 103 -1.62 8.79 -6.33
C ARG A 103 -1.79 9.37 -7.73
N ASP A 104 -0.80 9.18 -8.58
CA ASP A 104 -0.75 9.83 -9.89
C ASP A 104 -1.79 9.25 -10.86
N ILE A 105 -2.01 7.93 -10.83
CA ILE A 105 -3.10 7.28 -11.56
C ILE A 105 -4.46 7.80 -11.06
N ALA A 106 -4.66 7.89 -9.75
CA ALA A 106 -5.90 8.37 -9.15
C ALA A 106 -6.20 9.81 -9.53
N LEU A 107 -5.20 10.70 -9.44
CA LEU A 107 -5.33 12.11 -9.85
C LEU A 107 -5.66 12.22 -11.34
N LYS A 108 -5.02 11.41 -12.18
CA LYS A 108 -5.31 11.40 -13.62
C LYS A 108 -6.75 10.97 -13.90
N PHE A 109 -7.23 9.93 -13.23
CA PHE A 109 -8.64 9.52 -13.37
C PHE A 109 -9.61 10.60 -12.89
N ASN A 110 -9.32 11.24 -11.75
CA ASN A 110 -10.18 12.31 -11.23
C ASN A 110 -10.24 13.52 -12.17
N GLU A 111 -9.11 13.88 -12.81
CA GLU A 111 -9.05 14.89 -13.88
C GLU A 111 -9.96 14.51 -15.06
N MET A 112 -9.89 13.26 -15.53
CA MET A 112 -10.70 12.79 -16.65
C MET A 112 -12.21 12.79 -16.32
N VAL A 113 -12.58 12.47 -15.07
CA VAL A 113 -13.98 12.60 -14.61
C VAL A 113 -14.41 14.06 -14.63
N ARG A 114 -13.58 14.97 -14.13
CA ARG A 114 -13.83 16.43 -14.12
C ARG A 114 -14.05 16.97 -15.53
N ASN A 115 -13.29 16.49 -16.49
CA ASN A 115 -13.38 16.90 -17.89
C ASN A 115 -14.56 16.22 -18.63
N GLY A 116 -15.27 15.30 -18.00
CA GLY A 116 -16.36 14.56 -18.63
C GLY A 116 -15.91 13.52 -19.65
N GLU A 117 -14.63 13.14 -19.63
CA GLU A 117 -14.05 12.14 -20.53
C GLU A 117 -14.50 10.71 -20.18
N ILE A 118 -14.68 10.45 -18.88
CA ILE A 118 -15.19 9.20 -18.31
C ILE A 118 -16.23 9.48 -17.21
N GLY A 119 -17.03 8.49 -16.87
CA GLY A 119 -17.89 8.53 -15.69
C GLY A 119 -17.09 8.37 -14.39
N PRO A 120 -17.75 8.53 -13.21
CA PRO A 120 -17.09 8.36 -11.91
C PRO A 120 -16.41 6.99 -11.79
N VAL A 121 -15.32 6.98 -11.04
CA VAL A 121 -14.51 5.77 -10.80
C VAL A 121 -14.45 5.49 -9.30
N MET A 122 -14.70 4.25 -8.91
CA MET A 122 -14.43 3.76 -7.56
C MET A 122 -13.08 3.10 -7.54
N MET A 123 -12.20 3.52 -6.64
CA MET A 123 -10.91 2.86 -6.47
C MET A 123 -10.67 2.48 -5.03
N GLY A 124 -9.76 1.53 -4.85
CA GLY A 124 -9.39 1.03 -3.55
C GLY A 124 -8.21 0.08 -3.66
N ARG A 125 -7.92 -0.58 -2.58
CA ARG A 125 -6.92 -1.64 -2.56
C ARG A 125 -7.46 -2.88 -1.85
N ASP A 126 -6.78 -3.98 -2.05
CA ASP A 126 -6.98 -5.17 -1.26
C ASP A 126 -6.37 -5.00 0.13
N HIS A 127 -6.88 -5.79 1.07
CA HIS A 127 -6.26 -5.93 2.38
C HIS A 127 -4.91 -6.66 2.32
N HIS A 128 -4.60 -7.40 1.26
CA HIS A 128 -3.28 -7.94 0.95
C HIS A 128 -2.38 -6.88 0.34
N ASP A 129 -1.98 -5.91 1.12
CA ASP A 129 -1.23 -4.77 0.64
C ASP A 129 -0.16 -4.36 1.64
N THR A 130 0.83 -3.59 1.19
CA THR A 130 1.84 -3.05 2.10
C THR A 130 1.22 -2.19 3.21
N GLY A 131 0.22 -1.36 2.88
CA GLY A 131 -0.58 -0.62 3.83
C GLY A 131 -1.64 -1.45 4.55
N GLY A 132 -1.94 -2.64 4.03
CA GLY A 132 -2.86 -3.58 4.62
C GLY A 132 -2.29 -4.25 5.86
N THR A 133 -3.18 -4.82 6.64
CA THR A 133 -2.82 -5.44 7.91
C THR A 133 -3.62 -6.70 8.08
N ASP A 134 -3.24 -7.75 7.38
CA ASP A 134 -3.75 -9.10 7.62
C ASP A 134 -2.91 -9.73 8.74
N SER A 135 -2.95 -9.09 9.91
CA SER A 135 -2.22 -9.50 11.10
C SER A 135 -2.90 -10.71 11.76
N PRO A 136 -2.14 -11.67 12.29
CA PRO A 136 -0.67 -11.75 12.35
C PRO A 136 -0.02 -12.44 11.16
N PHE A 137 -0.78 -12.79 10.16
CA PHE A 137 -0.33 -13.54 9.00
C PHE A 137 -0.24 -12.64 7.75
N ARG A 138 0.31 -13.14 6.66
CA ARG A 138 0.39 -12.49 5.36
C ARG A 138 1.25 -11.22 5.36
N GLU A 139 0.70 -10.02 5.13
CA GLU A 139 1.43 -8.78 4.90
C GLU A 139 2.36 -8.41 6.06
N THR A 140 2.14 -8.97 7.23
CA THR A 140 2.97 -8.76 8.42
C THR A 140 3.96 -9.88 8.69
N ALA A 141 3.93 -10.97 7.92
CA ALA A 141 4.71 -12.18 8.20
C ALA A 141 6.23 -11.97 8.23
N ASN A 142 6.74 -11.02 7.43
CA ASN A 142 8.16 -10.68 7.38
C ASN A 142 8.58 -9.56 8.36
N ILE A 143 7.69 -9.13 9.26
CA ILE A 143 8.00 -8.23 10.36
C ILE A 143 8.44 -9.08 11.55
N LYS A 144 9.71 -8.98 11.97
CA LYS A 144 10.35 -9.92 12.90
C LYS A 144 10.47 -9.40 14.34
N ASP A 145 10.10 -8.16 14.62
CA ASP A 145 10.25 -7.53 15.92
C ASP A 145 9.03 -7.71 16.87
N GLY A 146 8.05 -8.51 16.46
CA GLY A 146 6.81 -8.74 17.21
C GLY A 146 5.66 -7.76 16.90
N SER A 147 5.92 -6.65 16.21
CA SER A 147 4.88 -5.68 15.83
C SER A 147 3.87 -6.23 14.80
N ASN A 148 4.18 -7.37 14.20
CA ASN A 148 3.28 -8.07 13.29
C ASN A 148 2.03 -8.68 13.95
N ILE A 149 2.00 -8.76 15.28
CA ILE A 149 0.90 -9.42 16.03
C ILE A 149 -0.19 -8.43 16.44
N MET A 150 0.04 -7.14 16.24
CA MET A 150 -0.78 -6.06 16.79
C MET A 150 -2.01 -5.76 15.93
N ALA A 151 -3.20 -5.94 16.51
CA ALA A 151 -4.47 -5.54 15.89
C ALA A 151 -4.60 -4.01 15.69
N ASP A 152 -3.88 -3.23 16.47
CA ASP A 152 -3.83 -1.76 16.36
C ASP A 152 -3.31 -1.29 14.99
N MET A 153 -2.51 -2.07 14.27
CA MET A 153 -2.12 -1.73 12.90
C MET A 153 -3.33 -1.61 11.97
N ALA A 154 -4.27 -2.56 12.06
CA ALA A 154 -5.51 -2.50 11.27
C ALA A 154 -6.40 -1.33 11.71
N THR A 155 -6.47 -1.07 13.01
CA THR A 155 -7.20 0.07 13.57
C THR A 155 -6.58 1.39 13.14
N GLN A 156 -5.26 1.50 13.14
CA GLN A 156 -4.54 2.68 12.63
C GLN A 156 -4.82 2.92 11.14
N CYS A 157 -4.77 1.87 10.33
CA CYS A 157 -5.09 1.95 8.91
C CYS A 157 -6.53 2.44 8.69
N PHE A 158 -7.49 1.85 9.39
CA PHE A 158 -8.90 2.25 9.35
C PHE A 158 -9.10 3.71 9.77
N ALA A 159 -8.61 4.09 10.95
CA ALA A 159 -8.75 5.44 11.47
C ALA A 159 -8.03 6.49 10.61
N GLY A 160 -6.84 6.14 10.11
CA GLY A 160 -6.05 7.03 9.28
C GLY A 160 -6.68 7.29 7.92
N ASN A 161 -7.26 6.28 7.28
CA ASN A 161 -8.00 6.45 6.02
C ASN A 161 -9.29 7.24 6.23
N ALA A 162 -10.02 7.01 7.34
CA ALA A 162 -11.21 7.79 7.69
C ALA A 162 -10.87 9.27 7.92
N ALA A 163 -9.83 9.54 8.69
CA ALA A 163 -9.40 10.91 9.00
C ALA A 163 -8.95 11.70 7.75
N ARG A 164 -8.49 11.00 6.71
CA ARG A 164 -8.08 11.61 5.44
C ARG A 164 -9.19 11.76 4.43
N GLY A 165 -10.41 11.35 4.77
CA GLY A 165 -11.60 11.60 3.95
C GLY A 165 -11.86 10.57 2.86
N MET A 166 -11.36 9.35 3.01
CA MET A 166 -11.75 8.25 2.11
C MET A 166 -13.27 8.04 2.11
N SER A 167 -13.86 7.77 0.96
CA SER A 167 -15.31 7.62 0.79
C SER A 167 -15.87 6.38 1.52
N LEU A 168 -15.07 5.35 1.63
CA LEU A 168 -15.36 4.12 2.33
C LEU A 168 -14.13 3.70 3.12
N VAL A 169 -14.32 3.29 4.36
CA VAL A 169 -13.29 2.61 5.16
C VAL A 169 -13.86 1.32 5.73
N ALA A 170 -13.02 0.30 5.83
CA ALA A 170 -13.39 -1.00 6.35
C ALA A 170 -12.41 -1.44 7.44
N LEU A 171 -12.96 -2.00 8.49
CA LEU A 171 -12.25 -2.77 9.51
C LEU A 171 -13.00 -4.09 9.69
N HIS A 172 -12.36 -5.19 9.37
CA HIS A 172 -13.02 -6.50 9.39
C HIS A 172 -12.03 -7.64 9.66
N ASN A 173 -12.52 -8.78 10.06
CA ASN A 173 -11.71 -9.97 10.30
C ASN A 173 -11.69 -10.89 9.07
N GLY A 174 -10.81 -10.59 8.18
CA GLY A 174 -10.56 -11.43 7.02
C GLY A 174 -11.42 -11.11 5.81
N GLY A 175 -10.98 -11.51 4.71
CA GLY A 175 -11.56 -11.68 3.41
C GLY A 175 -10.84 -12.88 2.83
N GLY A 176 -11.31 -14.08 3.10
CA GLY A 176 -10.63 -15.30 2.72
C GLY A 176 -9.89 -15.96 3.89
N VAL A 177 -8.59 -16.16 3.78
CA VAL A 177 -7.82 -17.03 4.68
C VAL A 177 -7.78 -16.58 6.15
N GLY A 178 -7.94 -15.30 6.42
CA GLY A 178 -7.81 -14.75 7.79
C GLY A 178 -9.07 -14.76 8.63
N ILE A 179 -10.16 -15.33 8.16
CA ILE A 179 -11.45 -15.29 8.86
C ILE A 179 -11.33 -15.79 10.30
N GLY A 180 -11.75 -14.96 11.23
CA GLY A 180 -11.83 -15.26 12.66
C GLY A 180 -10.53 -15.05 13.46
N LYS A 181 -9.38 -14.95 12.81
CA LYS A 181 -8.08 -14.76 13.48
C LYS A 181 -7.31 -13.51 13.04
N ALA A 182 -7.50 -13.08 11.81
CA ALA A 182 -6.84 -11.90 11.27
C ALA A 182 -7.78 -10.69 11.27
N ILE A 183 -7.21 -9.52 11.43
CA ILE A 183 -7.88 -8.23 11.35
C ILE A 183 -7.31 -7.45 10.17
N ASN A 184 -8.17 -6.81 9.39
CA ASN A 184 -7.81 -6.08 8.18
C ASN A 184 -8.37 -4.66 8.17
N GLY A 185 -7.58 -3.74 7.64
CA GLY A 185 -8.03 -2.41 7.27
C GLY A 185 -8.03 -2.21 5.75
N GLY A 186 -8.98 -1.47 5.24
CA GLY A 186 -9.08 -1.16 3.84
C GLY A 186 -9.82 0.13 3.57
N PHE A 187 -9.78 0.61 2.34
CA PHE A 187 -10.50 1.80 1.91
C PHE A 187 -11.04 1.68 0.50
N GLY A 188 -12.01 2.54 0.21
CA GLY A 188 -12.45 2.88 -1.13
C GLY A 188 -12.60 4.39 -1.29
N MET A 189 -12.31 4.89 -2.49
CA MET A 189 -12.43 6.31 -2.84
C MET A 189 -13.23 6.46 -4.12
N VAL A 190 -14.28 7.26 -4.08
CA VAL A 190 -15.03 7.66 -5.27
C VAL A 190 -14.37 8.88 -5.88
N LEU A 191 -13.95 8.77 -7.13
CA LEU A 191 -13.44 9.86 -7.94
C LEU A 191 -14.64 10.50 -8.66
N ASP A 192 -15.02 11.68 -8.21
CA ASP A 192 -16.20 12.42 -8.71
C ASP A 192 -15.83 13.64 -9.57
N GLY A 193 -14.51 13.86 -9.78
CA GLY A 193 -13.98 14.98 -10.53
C GLY A 193 -13.77 16.25 -9.69
N SER A 194 -14.12 16.27 -8.41
CA SER A 194 -13.98 17.46 -7.57
C SER A 194 -12.52 17.74 -7.18
N GLU A 195 -12.18 19.02 -6.95
CA GLU A 195 -10.89 19.44 -6.40
C GLU A 195 -10.68 18.90 -4.98
N ARG A 196 -11.75 18.76 -4.22
CA ARG A 196 -11.69 18.14 -2.88
C ARG A 196 -11.13 16.73 -2.94
N VAL A 197 -11.53 15.96 -3.94
CA VAL A 197 -10.99 14.61 -4.14
C VAL A 197 -9.52 14.64 -4.50
N ASP A 198 -9.07 15.60 -5.32
CA ASP A 198 -7.63 15.78 -5.60
C ASP A 198 -6.82 16.01 -4.31
N GLU A 199 -7.31 16.88 -3.41
CA GLU A 199 -6.63 17.15 -2.13
C GLU A 199 -6.55 15.89 -1.25
N ILE A 200 -7.63 15.11 -1.20
CA ILE A 200 -7.64 13.82 -0.47
C ILE A 200 -6.63 12.86 -1.09
N LEU A 201 -6.64 12.70 -2.41
CA LEU A 201 -5.76 11.76 -3.12
C LEU A 201 -4.28 12.07 -2.92
N LYS A 202 -3.90 13.35 -2.93
CA LYS A 202 -2.50 13.79 -2.71
C LYS A 202 -1.95 13.32 -1.37
N ILE A 203 -2.78 13.22 -0.35
CA ILE A 203 -2.38 12.90 1.03
C ILE A 203 -2.68 11.43 1.36
N ALA A 204 -3.91 10.97 1.10
CA ALA A 204 -4.39 9.69 1.59
C ALA A 204 -3.79 8.50 0.83
N MET A 205 -3.62 8.61 -0.49
CA MET A 205 -3.08 7.50 -1.28
C MET A 205 -1.63 7.17 -0.93
N PRO A 206 -0.70 8.16 -0.86
CA PRO A 206 0.66 7.89 -0.41
C PRO A 206 0.70 7.42 1.04
N TRP A 207 -0.09 8.03 1.92
CA TRP A 207 -0.10 7.66 3.34
C TRP A 207 -0.45 6.20 3.54
N ASP A 208 -1.50 5.70 2.90
CA ASP A 208 -1.98 4.32 3.06
C ASP A 208 -0.90 3.29 2.72
N ALA A 209 -0.16 3.48 1.63
CA ALA A 209 0.93 2.60 1.26
C ALA A 209 2.15 2.79 2.18
N MET A 210 2.55 4.05 2.43
CA MET A 210 3.78 4.36 3.15
C MET A 210 3.70 4.03 4.65
N VAL A 211 2.52 3.97 5.25
CA VAL A 211 2.38 3.50 6.63
C VAL A 211 2.84 2.04 6.79
N GLY A 212 2.62 1.20 5.79
CA GLY A 212 3.12 -0.17 5.75
C GLY A 212 4.64 -0.22 5.56
N VAL A 213 5.17 0.58 4.64
CA VAL A 213 6.62 0.70 4.43
C VAL A 213 7.31 1.21 5.70
N ALA A 214 6.73 2.19 6.40
CA ALA A 214 7.26 2.71 7.66
C ALA A 214 7.33 1.62 8.74
N ARG A 215 6.29 0.79 8.90
CA ARG A 215 6.31 -0.33 9.85
C ARG A 215 7.41 -1.35 9.52
N ARG A 216 7.59 -1.67 8.25
CA ARG A 216 8.65 -2.57 7.77
C ARG A 216 10.04 -1.97 7.93
N SER A 217 10.20 -0.66 7.73
CA SER A 217 11.44 0.06 8.02
C SER A 217 11.76 0.05 9.51
N TRP A 218 10.74 0.23 10.35
CA TRP A 218 10.88 0.13 11.80
C TRP A 218 11.34 -1.27 12.23
N ALA A 219 10.83 -2.30 11.57
CA ALA A 219 11.26 -3.69 11.76
C ALA A 219 12.65 -4.01 11.17
N ARG A 220 13.33 -3.02 10.58
CA ARG A 220 14.69 -3.13 10.00
C ARG A 220 14.78 -3.89 8.68
N ASN A 221 13.71 -3.96 7.91
CA ASN A 221 13.76 -4.49 6.56
C ASN A 221 14.52 -3.51 5.65
N GLU A 222 15.67 -3.91 5.14
CA GLU A 222 16.59 -3.03 4.40
C GLU A 222 15.95 -2.37 3.17
N ASN A 223 15.16 -3.12 2.40
CA ASN A 223 14.45 -2.59 1.24
C ASN A 223 13.44 -1.50 1.64
N SER A 224 12.73 -1.69 2.74
CA SER A 224 11.78 -0.68 3.24
C SER A 224 12.46 0.57 3.75
N ILE A 225 13.63 0.44 4.38
CA ILE A 225 14.47 1.57 4.80
C ILE A 225 14.90 2.38 3.57
N SER A 226 15.40 1.71 2.54
CA SER A 226 15.79 2.36 1.29
C SER A 226 14.61 3.08 0.62
N THR A 227 13.45 2.43 0.59
CA THR A 227 12.20 3.01 0.06
C THR A 227 11.77 4.25 0.84
N SER A 228 11.88 4.22 2.17
CA SER A 228 11.56 5.36 3.02
C SER A 228 12.50 6.55 2.75
N ILE A 229 13.77 6.29 2.52
CA ILE A 229 14.76 7.33 2.17
C ILE A 229 14.45 7.93 0.79
N GLU A 230 14.14 7.10 -0.21
CA GLU A 230 13.76 7.56 -1.55
C GLU A 230 12.51 8.46 -1.48
N TYR A 231 11.49 8.00 -0.79
CA TYR A 231 10.24 8.74 -0.62
C TYR A 231 10.46 10.09 0.06
N ASN A 232 11.25 10.14 1.13
CA ASN A 232 11.57 11.38 1.83
C ASN A 232 12.32 12.37 0.94
N LYS A 233 13.26 11.92 0.11
CA LYS A 233 13.97 12.79 -0.83
C LYS A 233 13.04 13.41 -1.85
N GLU A 234 12.08 12.65 -2.36
CA GLU A 234 11.16 13.10 -3.38
C GLU A 234 10.11 14.07 -2.83
N PHE A 235 9.58 13.82 -1.63
CA PHE A 235 8.46 14.58 -1.07
C PHE A 235 8.86 15.72 -0.17
N LEU A 236 9.88 15.52 0.65
CA LEU A 236 10.22 16.46 1.70
C LEU A 236 11.39 17.37 1.32
N GLY A 237 12.20 16.99 0.35
CA GLY A 237 13.32 17.80 -0.16
C GLY A 237 14.33 18.27 0.92
N ILE A 238 14.10 17.91 2.17
CA ILE A 238 14.63 18.62 3.34
C ILE A 238 15.62 17.79 4.14
N ILE A 239 15.59 16.46 4.10
CA ILE A 239 16.45 15.68 5.00
C ILE A 239 17.32 14.72 4.21
N GLN A 240 18.57 15.07 4.06
CA GLN A 240 19.64 14.11 3.86
C GLN A 240 19.80 13.33 5.18
N ALA A 241 18.94 12.36 5.40
CA ALA A 241 19.07 11.49 6.54
C ALA A 241 20.01 10.36 6.15
N GLU A 242 21.22 10.41 6.59
CA GLU A 242 22.17 9.30 6.47
C GLU A 242 21.79 8.10 7.34
N GLU A 243 20.80 8.25 8.26
CA GLU A 243 20.38 7.17 9.15
C GLU A 243 18.91 6.82 9.00
N SER A 244 18.65 5.53 8.81
CA SER A 244 17.33 4.91 8.62
C SER A 244 16.27 5.25 9.68
N LEU A 245 16.71 5.56 10.91
CA LEU A 245 15.84 5.95 12.01
C LEU A 245 15.14 7.28 11.74
N ILE A 246 15.84 8.25 11.18
CA ILE A 246 15.33 9.60 10.90
C ILE A 246 14.34 9.53 9.73
N ALA A 247 14.64 8.76 8.69
CA ALA A 247 13.72 8.58 7.56
C ALA A 247 12.40 7.93 7.99
N SER A 248 12.48 6.88 8.79
CA SER A 248 11.28 6.25 9.38
C SER A 248 10.51 7.19 10.29
N LEU A 249 11.21 8.06 11.03
CA LEU A 249 10.62 9.04 11.94
C LEU A 249 9.88 10.15 11.18
N VAL A 250 10.40 10.63 10.06
CA VAL A 250 9.77 11.71 9.28
C VAL A 250 8.49 11.21 8.62
N ILE A 251 8.50 10.03 8.00
CA ILE A 251 7.27 9.41 7.49
C ILE A 251 6.27 9.20 8.63
N PHE A 252 6.75 8.79 9.80
CA PHE A 252 5.92 8.56 10.98
C PHE A 252 5.35 9.86 11.54
N PHE A 253 6.09 10.97 11.53
CA PHE A 253 5.61 12.28 12.01
C PHE A 253 4.57 12.90 11.08
N GLU A 254 4.78 12.91 9.77
CA GLU A 254 3.76 13.38 8.83
C GLU A 254 2.53 12.48 8.79
N VAL A 255 2.73 11.19 9.03
CA VAL A 255 1.70 10.15 9.01
C VAL A 255 0.93 10.08 10.33
N ASN A 256 1.54 10.44 11.47
CA ASN A 256 0.98 10.21 12.82
C ASN A 256 1.09 11.41 13.76
N VAL A 257 0.65 12.59 13.37
CA VAL A 257 0.57 13.77 14.26
C VAL A 257 -0.20 13.52 15.58
N ILE A 258 -0.81 12.36 15.75
CA ILE A 258 -1.70 12.09 16.89
C ILE A 258 -1.14 11.13 17.96
N TYR A 259 -0.09 10.33 17.74
CA TYR A 259 0.17 9.21 18.69
C TYR A 259 1.57 9.05 19.31
N PHE A 260 2.59 9.86 19.00
CA PHE A 260 3.94 9.63 19.56
C PHE A 260 4.71 10.86 20.07
N PRO A 261 4.18 11.68 21.01
CA PRO A 261 5.00 12.77 21.58
C PRO A 261 6.04 12.31 22.60
N CYS A 262 5.78 11.24 23.38
CA CYS A 262 6.57 11.02 24.59
C CYS A 262 7.82 10.17 24.43
N ILE A 263 7.80 9.10 23.63
CA ILE A 263 8.95 8.17 23.56
C ILE A 263 10.01 8.66 22.57
N VAL A 264 9.58 9.15 21.43
CA VAL A 264 10.48 9.58 20.35
C VAL A 264 11.16 10.90 20.72
N ILE A 265 10.45 11.84 21.33
CA ILE A 265 11.02 13.11 21.80
C ILE A 265 12.06 12.85 22.89
N SER A 266 11.83 11.93 23.81
CA SER A 266 12.79 11.60 24.85
C SER A 266 14.08 10.99 24.27
N GLU A 267 14.00 10.18 23.22
CA GLU A 267 15.15 9.57 22.56
C GLU A 267 15.92 10.58 21.71
N ILE A 268 15.25 11.47 21.02
CA ILE A 268 15.85 12.58 20.24
C ILE A 268 16.57 13.56 21.18
N LEU A 269 15.96 13.93 22.29
CA LEU A 269 16.55 14.80 23.29
C LEU A 269 17.72 14.12 24.00
N ARG A 270 17.62 12.82 24.31
CA ARG A 270 18.71 12.05 24.93
C ARG A 270 19.93 11.92 24.03
N LYS A 271 19.75 11.88 22.71
CA LYS A 271 20.84 11.80 21.71
C LYS A 271 21.38 13.16 21.25
N GLY A 272 20.82 14.28 21.75
CA GLY A 272 21.28 15.61 21.39
C GLY A 272 21.06 16.00 19.93
N ILE A 273 20.06 15.38 19.26
CA ILE A 273 19.77 15.59 17.84
C ILE A 273 19.03 16.92 17.59
N LEU A 274 18.38 17.48 18.62
CA LEU A 274 17.81 18.82 18.59
C LEU A 274 18.36 19.63 19.77
N PRO A 275 18.95 20.81 19.59
CA PRO A 275 19.25 21.72 20.68
C PRO A 275 17.96 22.27 21.27
N LEU A 276 17.87 22.32 22.59
CA LEU A 276 16.81 23.03 23.32
C LEU A 276 16.83 24.52 23.02
#